data_cb7ffba66bbbe026e0bab29443151d85
#
_entry.id   cb7ffba66bbbe026e0bab29443151d85
#
_cell.length_a   1.000
_cell.length_b   1.000
_cell.length_c   1.000
_cell.angle_alpha   90.00
_cell.angle_beta   90.00
_cell.angle_gamma   90.00
#
_symmetry.space_group_name_H-M   'P 1'
#
loop_
_entity.id
_entity.type
_entity.pdbx_description
1 polymer ?
#
loop_
_entity_poly.entity_id
_entity_poly.type
_entity_poly.pdbx_seq_one_letter_code
_entity_poly.pdbx_strand_id
1 'polypeptide(L)'
;MSKWPKDELRKIAESDDLHISPFREDGVTYGTPTWIWSVAVGDELYVRAYNGQSSRWYQAAMRQKAGRVIAAGMTKEVTFEPVEGPVNDLIDDAYRAKYTGSPYLASAIGGRCRSATVKVVPRGPKDSEKGVRST
;
A
#
# COMPACT_ATOMS: atom_id res chain seq x y z
N MET A 1 12.27 13.20 2.68
CA MET A 1 10.84 12.88 2.60
C MET A 1 10.57 12.09 1.36
N SER A 2 9.96 10.96 1.56
CA SER A 2 9.69 10.04 0.45
C SER A 2 8.29 10.25 -0.07
N LYS A 3 8.19 10.62 -1.34
CA LYS A 3 6.91 10.79 -2.01
C LYS A 3 6.96 10.03 -3.32
N TRP A 4 5.80 9.58 -3.76
CA TRP A 4 5.71 8.94 -5.07
C TRP A 4 6.00 9.95 -6.17
N PRO A 5 6.87 9.63 -7.13
CA PRO A 5 6.94 10.42 -8.35
C PRO A 5 5.57 10.41 -9.02
N LYS A 6 5.14 11.55 -9.53
CA LYS A 6 3.78 11.68 -10.05
C LYS A 6 3.46 10.70 -11.15
N ASP A 7 4.40 10.45 -12.05
CA ASP A 7 4.16 9.51 -13.15
C ASP A 7 4.08 8.08 -12.67
N GLU A 8 4.88 7.70 -11.66
CA GLU A 8 4.81 6.36 -11.10
C GLU A 8 3.50 6.13 -10.35
N LEU A 9 3.10 7.11 -9.54
CA LEU A 9 1.84 6.99 -8.81
C LEU A 9 0.67 6.88 -9.77
N ARG A 10 0.69 7.66 -10.86
CA ARG A 10 -0.38 7.59 -11.85
C ARG A 10 -0.46 6.21 -12.47
N LYS A 11 0.69 5.63 -12.82
CA LYS A 11 0.71 4.28 -13.41
C LYS A 11 0.12 3.25 -12.44
N ILE A 12 0.47 3.35 -11.18
CA ILE A 12 -0.05 2.44 -10.17
C ILE A 12 -1.55 2.66 -9.99
N ALA A 13 -1.98 3.92 -9.96
CA ALA A 13 -3.39 4.25 -9.78
C ALA A 13 -4.26 3.73 -10.91
N GLU A 14 -3.71 3.65 -12.12
CA GLU A 14 -4.44 3.15 -13.28
C GLU A 14 -4.37 1.64 -13.43
N SER A 15 -3.59 0.97 -12.59
CA SER A 15 -3.37 -0.47 -12.67
C SER A 15 -4.11 -1.16 -11.53
N ASP A 16 -4.50 -2.42 -11.76
CA ASP A 16 -5.09 -3.23 -10.69
C ASP A 16 -4.23 -4.45 -10.37
N ASP A 17 -2.94 -4.40 -10.70
CA ASP A 17 -2.05 -5.53 -10.52
C ASP A 17 -1.06 -5.37 -9.36
N LEU A 18 -1.38 -4.53 -8.38
CA LEU A 18 -0.47 -4.33 -7.26
C LEU A 18 -0.38 -5.58 -6.38
N HIS A 19 0.85 -6.00 -6.10
CA HIS A 19 1.14 -7.07 -5.15
C HIS A 19 1.96 -6.48 -4.03
N ILE A 20 1.58 -6.80 -2.79
CA ILE A 20 2.25 -6.30 -1.60
C ILE A 20 3.06 -7.42 -0.95
N SER A 21 4.27 -7.10 -0.51
CA SER A 21 5.20 -8.10 0.02
C SER A 21 5.95 -7.51 1.21
N PRO A 22 5.31 -7.45 2.40
CA PRO A 22 5.99 -6.98 3.61
C PRO A 22 7.10 -7.94 4.01
N PHE A 23 8.08 -7.44 4.74
CA PHE A 23 9.13 -8.31 5.27
C PHE A 23 8.57 -9.36 6.21
N ARG A 24 9.20 -10.52 6.24
CA ARG A 24 8.90 -11.57 7.20
C ARG A 24 9.50 -11.21 8.55
N GLU A 25 9.33 -12.09 9.53
CA GLU A 25 9.77 -11.81 10.90
C GLU A 25 11.27 -11.53 11.01
N ASP A 26 12.07 -12.03 10.09
CA ASP A 26 13.50 -11.76 10.09
C ASP A 26 13.84 -10.32 9.67
N GLY A 27 12.87 -9.58 9.16
CA GLY A 27 13.07 -8.20 8.77
C GLY A 27 13.84 -8.00 7.47
N VAL A 28 14.21 -9.07 6.78
CA VAL A 28 15.00 -8.99 5.55
C VAL A 28 14.44 -9.82 4.40
N THR A 29 13.69 -10.88 4.69
CA THR A 29 13.12 -11.73 3.65
C THR A 29 11.75 -11.19 3.26
N TYR A 30 11.53 -10.99 1.96
CA TYR A 30 10.23 -10.54 1.50
C TYR A 30 9.20 -11.65 1.63
N GLY A 31 8.02 -11.28 2.11
CA GLY A 31 6.90 -12.21 2.18
C GLY A 31 6.39 -12.53 0.79
N THR A 32 5.51 -13.52 0.71
CA THR A 32 4.88 -13.90 -0.56
C THR A 32 4.08 -12.72 -1.10
N PRO A 33 4.34 -12.29 -2.34
CA PRO A 33 3.56 -11.21 -2.92
C PRO A 33 2.07 -11.55 -2.94
N THR A 34 1.25 -10.63 -2.45
CA THR A 34 -0.19 -10.81 -2.36
C THR A 34 -0.87 -9.74 -3.19
N TRP A 35 -1.73 -10.16 -4.11
CA TRP A 35 -2.49 -9.22 -4.94
C TRP A 35 -3.55 -8.54 -4.09
N ILE A 36 -3.59 -7.21 -4.17
CA ILE A 36 -4.58 -6.42 -3.44
C ILE A 36 -4.99 -5.22 -4.28
N TRP A 37 -6.13 -4.65 -3.94
CA TRP A 37 -6.59 -3.43 -4.56
C TRP A 37 -5.84 -2.23 -3.97
N SER A 38 -5.59 -1.24 -4.81
CA SER A 38 -4.91 -0.02 -4.39
C SER A 38 -5.57 1.19 -5.01
N VAL A 39 -5.50 2.31 -4.31
CA VAL A 39 -6.02 3.57 -4.82
C VAL A 39 -5.06 4.70 -4.46
N ALA A 40 -5.07 5.76 -5.25
CA ALA A 40 -4.33 6.97 -4.95
C ALA A 40 -5.31 8.05 -4.52
N VAL A 41 -4.94 8.78 -3.48
CA VAL A 41 -5.69 9.95 -3.02
C VAL A 41 -4.67 11.07 -2.87
N GLY A 42 -4.82 12.11 -3.68
CA GLY A 42 -3.80 13.15 -3.75
C GLY A 42 -2.48 12.55 -4.20
N ASP A 43 -1.44 12.76 -3.43
CA ASP A 43 -0.10 12.28 -3.74
C ASP A 43 0.25 10.99 -3.02
N GLU A 44 -0.72 10.33 -2.39
CA GLU A 44 -0.46 9.17 -1.55
C GLU A 44 -1.12 7.91 -2.12
N LEU A 45 -0.52 6.77 -1.83
CA LEU A 45 -1.03 5.47 -2.23
C LEU A 45 -1.56 4.73 -1.01
N TYR A 46 -2.76 4.16 -1.14
CA TYR A 46 -3.41 3.45 -0.04
C TYR A 46 -3.87 2.07 -0.48
N VAL A 47 -3.84 1.15 0.46
CA VAL A 47 -4.34 -0.21 0.27
C VAL A 47 -5.17 -0.60 1.48
N ARG A 48 -6.03 -1.61 1.31
CA ARG A 48 -6.84 -2.14 2.41
C ARG A 48 -6.79 -3.65 2.37
N ALA A 49 -6.72 -4.26 3.56
CA ALA A 49 -6.74 -5.71 3.67
C ALA A 49 -8.18 -6.19 3.57
N TYR A 50 -8.47 -7.00 2.56
CA TYR A 50 -9.82 -7.49 2.31
C TYR A 50 -10.38 -8.25 3.52
N ASN A 51 -9.53 -9.03 4.18
CA ASN A 51 -9.92 -9.79 5.37
C ASN A 51 -9.69 -9.00 6.66
N GLY A 52 -9.44 -7.70 6.56
CA GLY A 52 -9.30 -6.84 7.72
C GLY A 52 -7.97 -7.04 8.43
N GLN A 53 -7.96 -6.71 9.70
CA GLN A 53 -6.73 -6.73 10.49
C GLN A 53 -6.20 -8.15 10.75
N SER A 54 -6.99 -9.17 10.47
CA SER A 54 -6.52 -10.55 10.62
C SER A 54 -5.71 -11.03 9.40
N SER A 55 -5.64 -10.25 8.34
CA SER A 55 -4.85 -10.62 7.16
C SER A 55 -3.38 -10.74 7.51
N ARG A 56 -2.74 -11.79 7.00
CA ARG A 56 -1.33 -12.02 7.29
C ARG A 56 -0.43 -10.89 6.81
N TRP A 57 -0.69 -10.41 5.58
CA TRP A 57 0.16 -9.35 5.05
C TRP A 57 -0.02 -8.05 5.86
N TYR A 58 -1.24 -7.80 6.33
CA TYR A 58 -1.50 -6.62 7.13
C TYR A 58 -0.73 -6.68 8.44
N GLN A 59 -0.79 -7.83 9.11
CA GLN A 59 -0.07 -8.01 10.37
C GLN A 59 1.43 -7.87 10.17
N ALA A 60 1.97 -8.45 9.10
CA ALA A 60 3.39 -8.32 8.79
C ALA A 60 3.75 -6.86 8.50
N ALA A 61 2.91 -6.15 7.74
CA ALA A 61 3.16 -4.75 7.43
C ALA A 61 3.16 -3.89 8.68
N MET A 62 2.25 -4.16 9.61
CA MET A 62 2.17 -3.38 10.84
C MET A 62 3.33 -3.70 11.78
N ARG A 63 3.82 -4.94 11.75
CA ARG A 63 4.94 -5.34 12.59
C ARG A 63 6.27 -4.87 12.04
N GLN A 64 6.49 -5.06 10.74
CA GLN A 64 7.77 -4.74 10.12
C GLN A 64 7.87 -3.32 9.59
N LYS A 65 6.75 -2.70 9.27
CA LYS A 65 6.66 -1.34 8.75
C LYS A 65 7.36 -1.13 7.41
N ALA A 66 7.87 -2.18 6.78
CA ALA A 66 8.62 -2.07 5.53
C ALA A 66 8.49 -3.34 4.70
N GLY A 67 8.78 -3.20 3.41
CA GLY A 67 8.74 -4.30 2.46
C GLY A 67 8.82 -3.73 1.06
N ARG A 68 8.10 -4.35 0.12
CA ARG A 68 8.05 -3.83 -1.24
C ARG A 68 6.68 -4.05 -1.85
N VAL A 69 6.40 -3.31 -2.92
CA VAL A 69 5.23 -3.55 -3.76
C VAL A 69 5.70 -3.76 -5.19
N ILE A 70 4.95 -4.57 -5.91
CA ILE A 70 5.18 -4.84 -7.33
C ILE A 70 3.91 -4.37 -8.03
N ALA A 71 4.03 -3.36 -8.87
CA ALA A 71 2.85 -2.77 -9.51
C ALA A 71 3.26 -2.08 -10.81
N ALA A 72 2.40 -2.17 -11.82
CA ALA A 72 2.60 -1.49 -13.10
C ALA A 72 3.98 -1.78 -13.69
N GLY A 73 4.47 -3.00 -13.52
CA GLY A 73 5.77 -3.41 -14.05
C GLY A 73 6.96 -2.94 -13.23
N MET A 74 6.71 -2.33 -12.07
CA MET A 74 7.79 -1.79 -11.23
C MET A 74 7.84 -2.55 -9.90
N THR A 75 9.05 -2.66 -9.33
CA THR A 75 9.26 -3.18 -7.98
C THR A 75 9.82 -2.05 -7.15
N LYS A 76 9.11 -1.68 -6.07
CA LYS A 76 9.49 -0.52 -5.27
C LYS A 76 9.61 -0.89 -3.80
N GLU A 77 10.70 -0.46 -3.17
CA GLU A 77 10.84 -0.58 -1.72
C GLU A 77 9.94 0.46 -1.06
N VAL A 78 9.23 0.05 -0.03
CA VAL A 78 8.23 0.91 0.62
C VAL A 78 8.23 0.72 2.12
N THR A 79 7.62 1.70 2.80
CA THR A 79 7.26 1.56 4.20
C THR A 79 5.73 1.57 4.30
N PHE A 80 5.21 1.07 5.42
CA PHE A 80 3.78 0.94 5.63
C PHE A 80 3.38 1.70 6.89
N GLU A 81 2.32 2.51 6.78
CA GLU A 81 1.80 3.29 7.91
C GLU A 81 0.31 3.04 8.07
N PRO A 82 -0.15 2.77 9.29
CA PRO A 82 -1.59 2.62 9.49
C PRO A 82 -2.30 3.95 9.28
N VAL A 83 -3.54 3.89 8.83
CA VAL A 83 -4.32 5.08 8.50
C VAL A 83 -5.63 5.06 9.24
N GLU A 84 -5.92 6.18 9.92
CA GLU A 84 -7.18 6.38 10.62
C GLU A 84 -7.71 7.78 10.30
N GLY A 85 -8.95 8.02 10.63
CA GLY A 85 -9.52 9.34 10.53
C GLY A 85 -10.24 9.62 9.22
N PRO A 86 -10.57 10.89 8.98
CA PRO A 86 -11.48 11.26 7.89
C PRO A 86 -10.93 10.99 6.49
N VAL A 87 -9.62 10.81 6.33
CA VAL A 87 -9.09 10.46 5.02
C VAL A 87 -9.70 9.15 4.50
N ASN A 88 -10.20 8.29 5.39
CA ASN A 88 -10.85 7.06 4.98
C ASN A 88 -12.07 7.30 4.10
N ASP A 89 -12.75 8.42 4.28
CA ASP A 89 -13.89 8.75 3.41
C ASP A 89 -13.42 9.05 1.99
N LEU A 90 -12.31 9.73 1.85
CA LEU A 90 -11.72 9.99 0.54
C LEU A 90 -11.22 8.70 -0.11
N ILE A 91 -10.69 7.80 0.71
CA ILE A 91 -10.23 6.50 0.22
C ILE A 91 -11.41 5.68 -0.26
N ASP A 92 -12.54 5.70 0.47
CA ASP A 92 -13.76 5.03 0.04
C ASP A 92 -14.20 5.55 -1.33
N ASP A 93 -14.18 6.87 -1.52
CA ASP A 93 -14.58 7.46 -2.79
C ASP A 93 -13.64 7.03 -3.92
N ALA A 94 -12.35 6.93 -3.63
CA ALA A 94 -11.37 6.48 -4.62
C ALA A 94 -11.63 5.02 -5.02
N TYR A 95 -11.98 4.16 -4.05
CA TYR A 95 -12.34 2.78 -4.36
C TYR A 95 -13.59 2.72 -5.21
N ARG A 96 -14.61 3.54 -4.91
CA ARG A 96 -15.83 3.58 -5.71
C ARG A 96 -15.54 3.97 -7.14
N ALA A 97 -14.63 4.94 -7.34
CA ALA A 97 -14.30 5.41 -8.68
C ALA A 97 -13.50 4.36 -9.46
N LYS A 98 -12.51 3.77 -8.83
CA LYS A 98 -11.59 2.85 -9.53
C LYS A 98 -12.23 1.48 -9.79
N TYR A 99 -13.01 0.98 -8.85
CA TYR A 99 -13.54 -0.38 -8.91
C TYR A 99 -15.06 -0.39 -9.07
N THR A 100 -15.59 0.61 -9.76
CA THR A 100 -17.01 0.73 -10.07
C THR A 100 -17.52 -0.59 -10.69
N GLY A 101 -18.64 -1.07 -10.18
CA GLY A 101 -19.27 -2.27 -10.71
C GLY A 101 -18.73 -3.57 -10.17
N SER A 102 -17.67 -3.54 -9.38
CA SER A 102 -17.14 -4.77 -8.80
C SER A 102 -18.05 -5.26 -7.68
N PRO A 103 -18.34 -6.59 -7.65
CA PRO A 103 -19.12 -7.14 -6.55
C PRO A 103 -18.41 -7.10 -5.20
N TYR A 104 -17.11 -6.84 -5.20
CA TYR A 104 -16.33 -6.78 -3.96
C TYR A 104 -16.21 -5.37 -3.40
N LEU A 105 -16.75 -4.37 -4.11
CA LEU A 105 -16.59 -2.99 -3.69
C LEU A 105 -17.20 -2.71 -2.32
N ALA A 106 -18.38 -3.24 -2.07
CA ALA A 106 -19.05 -3.02 -0.79
C ALA A 106 -18.19 -3.50 0.39
N SER A 107 -17.48 -4.61 0.21
CA SER A 107 -16.58 -5.10 1.25
C SER A 107 -15.38 -4.19 1.43
N ALA A 108 -14.81 -3.69 0.32
CA ALA A 108 -13.62 -2.85 0.36
C ALA A 108 -13.88 -1.53 1.10
N ILE A 109 -15.10 -1.02 1.09
CA ILE A 109 -15.44 0.22 1.79
C ILE A 109 -16.16 -0.05 3.10
N GLY A 110 -16.32 -1.31 3.50
CA GLY A 110 -16.94 -1.69 4.76
C GLY A 110 -15.99 -1.56 5.94
N GLY A 111 -16.54 -1.61 7.15
CA GLY A 111 -15.76 -1.36 8.37
C GLY A 111 -14.54 -2.24 8.54
N ARG A 112 -14.66 -3.52 8.18
CA ARG A 112 -13.54 -4.45 8.32
C ARG A 112 -12.33 -4.02 7.49
N CYS A 113 -12.56 -3.67 6.23
CA CYS A 113 -11.47 -3.24 5.35
C CYS A 113 -10.98 -1.84 5.73
N ARG A 114 -11.89 -0.95 6.12
CA ARG A 114 -11.49 0.40 6.56
C ARG A 114 -10.56 0.33 7.76
N SER A 115 -10.80 -0.59 8.68
CA SER A 115 -9.97 -0.73 9.88
C SER A 115 -8.56 -1.23 9.54
N ALA A 116 -8.35 -1.72 8.34
CA ALA A 116 -7.06 -2.24 7.90
C ALA A 116 -6.54 -1.43 6.70
N THR A 117 -6.65 -0.12 6.78
CA THR A 117 -6.15 0.79 5.75
C THR A 117 -4.69 1.11 6.02
N VAL A 118 -3.88 1.05 4.97
CA VAL A 118 -2.44 1.26 5.07
C VAL A 118 -2.02 2.26 4.01
N LYS A 119 -1.20 3.23 4.41
CA LYS A 119 -0.54 4.13 3.48
C LYS A 119 0.78 3.50 3.07
N VAL A 120 1.03 3.41 1.76
CA VAL A 120 2.24 2.82 1.21
C VAL A 120 3.14 3.96 0.75
N VAL A 121 4.29 4.10 1.41
CA VAL A 121 5.19 5.22 1.18
C VAL A 121 6.47 4.70 0.52
N PRO A 122 6.88 5.26 -0.62
CA PRO A 122 8.08 4.76 -1.28
C PRO A 122 9.33 5.08 -0.49
N ARG A 123 10.27 4.13 -0.47
CA ARG A 123 11.61 4.35 0.05
C ARG A 123 12.47 4.66 -1.16
N GLY A 124 12.56 5.92 -1.49
CA GLY A 124 13.26 6.33 -2.70
C GLY A 124 14.76 6.16 -2.60
N PRO A 125 15.44 6.29 -3.75
CA PRO A 125 16.90 6.24 -3.76
C PRO A 125 17.53 7.24 -2.80
N LYS A 126 16.88 8.36 -2.59
CA LYS A 126 17.37 9.37 -1.69
C LYS A 126 17.46 8.87 -0.25
N ASP A 127 16.45 8.12 0.18
CA ASP A 127 16.47 7.55 1.53
C ASP A 127 17.57 6.51 1.65
N SER A 128 17.71 5.68 0.64
CA SER A 128 18.77 4.67 0.60
C SER A 128 20.13 5.32 0.58
N GLU A 129 20.29 6.38 -0.18
CA GLU A 129 21.55 7.12 -0.25
C GLU A 129 21.95 7.69 1.09
N LYS A 130 20.98 8.19 1.83
CA LYS A 130 21.29 8.70 3.15
C LYS A 130 21.94 7.63 4.02
N GLY A 131 21.38 6.45 4.00
CA GLY A 131 21.93 5.35 4.76
C GLY A 131 23.33 4.99 4.32
N VAL A 132 23.55 4.95 3.01
CA VAL A 132 24.84 4.61 2.46
C VAL A 132 25.85 5.73 2.69
N ARG A 133 25.44 6.95 2.54
CA ARG A 133 26.35 8.07 2.59
C ARG A 133 26.78 8.42 3.99
N SER A 134 26.07 7.92 4.95
CA SER A 134 26.52 8.04 6.32
C SER A 134 27.81 7.26 6.55
N THR A 135 28.12 6.42 5.64
CA THR A 135 29.33 5.61 5.74
C THR A 135 30.59 6.36 5.30
#